data_c5dcc5609f9e4b700065e2c30ae3a6f6
#
_entry.id   c5dcc5609f9e4b700065e2c30ae3a6f6
#
_cell.length_a   1.000
_cell.length_b   1.000
_cell.length_c   1.000
_cell.angle_alpha   90.00
_cell.angle_beta   90.00
_cell.angle_gamma   90.00
#
_symmetry.space_group_name_H-M   'P 1'
#
loop_
_entity.id
_entity.type
_entity.pdbx_description
1 polymer ?
#
loop_
_entity_poly.entity_id
_entity_poly.type
_entity_poly.pdbx_seq_one_letter_code
_entity_poly.pdbx_strand_id
1 'polypeptide(L)'
;MQTADDPTGTTVLGMLNNCGNGRTPWGTYLTCEENFNGYFGWNDPAFTRNTLEARYGLSQTGFGYRWHTVDPRFDMGVNRNEPNRFGWIVEIDPFNETSQPVKRTALGRFKHENAELVIAPNGRVVVYMGCDEVNEYIYKFVSAGTFDASNPTSAANRDLLSDGTLYVARFDAGATAGDRMGTGTWIPLVFGQNGLDASNGFTSQGDVVIRARQASDRLGATMMDRPEWVAANPTKPGEVFITCTNNSRRGTTPPSSNLADGTTVAGSARPAVDDANPVSYTHLA
;
A
#
# COMPACT_ATOMS: atom_id res chain seq x y z
N MET A 1 9.12 -6.64 12.40
CA MET A 1 9.28 -5.32 13.03
C MET A 1 9.14 -5.49 14.53
N GLN A 2 10.16 -5.12 15.27
CA GLN A 2 10.27 -5.39 16.72
C GLN A 2 9.48 -4.37 17.54
N THR A 3 8.83 -4.87 18.59
CA THR A 3 8.22 -4.09 19.68
C THR A 3 8.67 -4.66 21.02
N ALA A 4 8.28 -4.02 22.13
CA ALA A 4 8.57 -4.54 23.46
C ALA A 4 7.94 -5.93 23.68
N ASP A 5 6.72 -6.12 23.17
CA ASP A 5 5.96 -7.37 23.34
C ASP A 5 6.35 -8.47 22.33
N ASP A 6 6.99 -8.09 21.22
CA ASP A 6 7.52 -9.01 20.21
C ASP A 6 8.94 -8.62 19.81
N PRO A 7 9.95 -8.99 20.61
CA PRO A 7 11.35 -8.69 20.31
C PRO A 7 11.89 -9.35 19.04
N THR A 8 11.24 -10.40 18.56
CA THR A 8 11.59 -11.04 17.28
C THR A 8 11.07 -10.26 16.09
N GLY A 9 9.97 -9.52 16.27
CA GLY A 9 9.32 -8.74 15.22
C GLY A 9 8.57 -9.56 14.19
N THR A 10 8.25 -10.82 14.50
CA THR A 10 7.66 -11.78 13.55
C THR A 10 6.22 -12.16 13.84
N THR A 11 5.72 -11.89 15.07
CA THR A 11 4.37 -12.28 15.49
C THR A 11 3.53 -11.05 15.80
N VAL A 12 2.59 -10.73 14.91
CA VAL A 12 1.65 -9.61 15.07
C VAL A 12 0.34 -10.13 15.60
N LEU A 13 -0.16 -9.54 16.68
CA LEU A 13 -1.45 -9.91 17.25
C LEU A 13 -2.59 -9.21 16.49
N GLY A 14 -3.27 -9.97 15.66
CA GLY A 14 -4.50 -9.56 14.97
C GLY A 14 -4.32 -8.70 13.71
N MET A 15 -5.43 -8.20 13.25
CA MET A 15 -5.60 -7.36 12.07
C MET A 15 -6.48 -6.17 12.44
N LEU A 16 -6.29 -5.03 11.76
CA LEU A 16 -7.05 -3.81 12.05
C LEU A 16 -7.71 -3.28 10.79
N ASN A 17 -8.98 -2.89 10.94
CA ASN A 17 -9.76 -2.18 9.92
C ASN A 17 -9.75 -2.88 8.55
N ASN A 18 -10.12 -4.15 8.55
CA ASN A 18 -10.21 -4.93 7.33
C ASN A 18 -11.33 -4.37 6.45
N CYS A 19 -10.98 -3.90 5.25
CA CYS A 19 -11.91 -3.34 4.28
C CYS A 19 -12.27 -4.37 3.21
N GLY A 20 -11.69 -4.25 2.01
CA GLY A 20 -11.95 -5.16 0.93
C GLY A 20 -11.12 -6.45 0.98
N ASN A 21 -11.12 -7.16 -0.11
CA ASN A 21 -10.54 -8.49 -0.16
C ASN A 21 -9.93 -8.84 -1.52
N GLY A 22 -9.35 -10.02 -1.58
CA GLY A 22 -8.92 -10.71 -2.77
C GLY A 22 -8.96 -12.21 -2.58
N ARG A 23 -8.75 -12.95 -3.66
CA ARG A 23 -8.65 -14.40 -3.66
C ARG A 23 -7.41 -14.84 -4.39
N THR A 24 -6.80 -15.88 -3.90
CA THR A 24 -5.66 -16.49 -4.58
C THR A 24 -6.11 -17.72 -5.39
N PRO A 25 -5.43 -18.06 -6.47
CA PRO A 25 -5.72 -19.27 -7.24
C PRO A 25 -5.34 -20.55 -6.49
N TRP A 26 -4.63 -20.46 -5.37
CA TRP A 26 -4.34 -21.57 -4.45
C TRP A 26 -5.35 -21.70 -3.30
N GLY A 27 -6.46 -20.94 -3.34
CA GLY A 27 -7.61 -21.12 -2.46
C GLY A 27 -7.57 -20.33 -1.16
N THR A 28 -6.61 -19.42 -0.95
CA THR A 28 -6.59 -18.56 0.23
C THR A 28 -7.36 -17.26 0.02
N TYR A 29 -7.74 -16.63 1.13
CA TYR A 29 -8.41 -15.34 1.18
C TYR A 29 -7.41 -14.25 1.55
N LEU A 30 -7.49 -13.13 0.86
CA LEU A 30 -6.71 -11.92 1.18
C LEU A 30 -7.64 -10.90 1.81
N THR A 31 -7.31 -10.41 3.00
CA THR A 31 -8.01 -9.30 3.63
C THR A 31 -7.10 -8.08 3.71
N CYS A 32 -7.69 -6.90 3.59
CA CYS A 32 -6.99 -5.65 3.34
C CYS A 32 -7.11 -4.72 4.55
N GLU A 33 -6.00 -4.45 5.23
CA GLU A 33 -5.98 -3.47 6.33
C GLU A 33 -5.97 -2.06 5.76
N GLU A 34 -6.98 -1.25 6.09
CA GLU A 34 -7.17 0.09 5.52
C GLU A 34 -6.89 1.19 6.55
N ASN A 35 -7.86 1.62 7.31
CA ASN A 35 -7.78 2.77 8.22
C ASN A 35 -7.15 2.43 9.59
N PHE A 36 -6.10 1.59 9.59
CA PHE A 36 -5.41 1.13 10.79
C PHE A 36 -4.89 2.28 11.68
N ASN A 37 -4.52 3.42 11.09
CA ASN A 37 -3.97 4.56 11.80
C ASN A 37 -4.92 5.17 12.83
N GLY A 38 -6.23 4.97 12.66
CA GLY A 38 -7.25 5.48 13.58
C GLY A 38 -7.28 4.80 14.95
N TYR A 39 -6.66 3.64 15.09
CA TYR A 39 -6.64 2.86 16.34
C TYR A 39 -5.50 3.29 17.28
N PHE A 40 -4.47 3.96 16.75
CA PHE A 40 -3.29 4.39 17.50
C PHE A 40 -3.41 5.83 17.97
N GLY A 41 -2.78 6.12 19.10
CA GLY A 41 -2.67 7.44 19.68
C GLY A 41 -1.52 7.49 20.67
N TRP A 42 -1.52 8.50 21.54
CA TRP A 42 -0.56 8.56 22.65
C TRP A 42 -1.11 9.36 23.83
N ASN A 43 -0.80 8.87 25.03
CA ASN A 43 -1.22 9.49 26.28
C ASN A 43 -0.24 10.57 26.77
N ASP A 44 1.06 10.43 26.47
CA ASP A 44 2.04 11.41 26.86
C ASP A 44 1.93 12.69 26.02
N PRO A 45 1.60 13.85 26.58
CA PRO A 45 1.50 15.10 25.85
C PRO A 45 2.84 15.60 25.31
N ALA A 46 3.98 15.09 25.82
CA ALA A 46 5.32 15.42 25.33
C ALA A 46 5.73 14.55 24.13
N PHE A 47 4.99 13.47 23.81
CA PHE A 47 5.28 12.66 22.64
C PHE A 47 5.10 13.46 21.35
N THR A 48 6.10 13.42 20.49
CA THR A 48 6.06 14.07 19.18
C THR A 48 6.20 13.04 18.09
N ARG A 49 5.18 12.96 17.23
CA ARG A 49 5.26 12.15 16.02
C ARG A 49 6.29 12.73 15.06
N ASN A 50 6.99 11.84 14.37
CA ASN A 50 7.88 12.24 13.30
C ASN A 50 7.13 12.44 11.97
N THR A 51 7.84 12.87 10.94
CA THR A 51 7.26 13.13 9.61
C THR A 51 6.73 11.88 8.93
N LEU A 52 7.35 10.71 9.17
CA LEU A 52 6.91 9.44 8.62
C LEU A 52 5.58 9.01 9.23
N GLU A 53 5.43 9.14 10.54
CA GLU A 53 4.20 8.88 11.27
C GLU A 53 3.08 9.85 10.85
N ALA A 54 3.45 11.12 10.64
CA ALA A 54 2.52 12.14 10.14
C ALA A 54 2.00 11.80 8.73
N ARG A 55 2.87 11.29 7.85
CA ARG A 55 2.51 10.90 6.48
C ARG A 55 1.48 9.78 6.43
N TYR A 56 1.44 8.92 7.46
CA TYR A 56 0.44 7.87 7.62
C TYR A 56 -0.81 8.31 8.41
N GLY A 57 -0.93 9.61 8.72
CA GLY A 57 -2.11 10.14 9.41
C GLY A 57 -2.21 9.73 10.87
N LEU A 58 -1.11 9.27 11.50
CA LEU A 58 -1.09 8.98 12.93
C LEU A 58 -1.25 10.29 13.71
N SER A 59 -2.15 10.32 14.69
CA SER A 59 -2.48 11.50 15.47
C SER A 59 -2.68 11.14 16.95
N GLN A 60 -2.63 12.14 17.83
CA GLN A 60 -2.70 11.91 19.29
C GLN A 60 -3.93 11.14 19.73
N THR A 61 -5.07 11.38 19.09
CA THR A 61 -6.35 10.76 19.47
C THR A 61 -6.81 9.68 18.47
N GLY A 62 -6.04 9.41 17.42
CA GLY A 62 -6.46 8.56 16.32
C GLY A 62 -7.75 9.08 15.67
N PHE A 63 -8.71 8.18 15.44
CA PHE A 63 -10.07 8.54 14.99
C PHE A 63 -11.05 8.68 16.18
N GLY A 64 -10.56 8.86 17.40
CA GLY A 64 -11.39 8.96 18.60
C GLY A 64 -11.78 7.61 19.19
N TYR A 65 -11.25 6.50 18.70
CA TYR A 65 -11.52 5.16 19.25
C TYR A 65 -10.92 4.95 20.65
N ARG A 66 -9.87 5.69 20.99
CA ARG A 66 -9.25 5.75 22.33
C ARG A 66 -8.66 4.43 22.83
N TRP A 67 -8.28 3.51 21.96
CA TRP A 67 -7.67 2.23 22.35
C TRP A 67 -6.38 2.43 23.14
N HIS A 68 -5.56 3.43 22.74
CA HIS A 68 -4.32 3.79 23.44
C HIS A 68 -4.51 4.17 24.92
N THR A 69 -5.73 4.49 25.35
CA THR A 69 -6.00 4.82 26.76
C THR A 69 -6.25 3.60 27.64
N VAL A 70 -6.50 2.42 27.04
CA VAL A 70 -6.85 1.18 27.73
C VAL A 70 -5.88 0.04 27.49
N ASP A 71 -5.16 0.06 26.35
CA ASP A 71 -4.16 -0.93 26.00
C ASP A 71 -2.87 -0.25 25.55
N PRO A 72 -1.76 -0.41 26.31
CA PRO A 72 -0.47 0.23 26.00
C PRO A 72 0.10 -0.15 24.65
N ARG A 73 -0.35 -1.26 24.06
CA ARG A 73 0.03 -1.68 22.71
C ARG A 73 -0.31 -0.62 21.65
N PHE A 74 -1.44 0.06 21.83
CA PHE A 74 -1.91 1.10 20.92
C PHE A 74 -1.39 2.50 21.27
N ASP A 75 -0.65 2.63 22.38
CA ASP A 75 0.00 3.87 22.78
C ASP A 75 1.39 3.99 22.13
N MET A 76 1.51 4.89 21.17
CA MET A 76 2.78 5.17 20.49
C MET A 76 3.85 5.73 21.41
N GLY A 77 3.48 6.33 22.56
CA GLY A 77 4.44 6.73 23.59
C GLY A 77 5.13 5.54 24.25
N VAL A 78 4.49 4.37 24.23
CA VAL A 78 5.01 3.09 24.78
C VAL A 78 5.53 2.19 23.67
N ASN A 79 4.75 1.98 22.61
CA ASN A 79 5.04 1.05 21.51
C ASN A 79 5.07 1.78 20.16
N ARG A 80 6.08 2.63 19.95
CA ARG A 80 6.18 3.50 18.78
C ARG A 80 6.11 2.75 17.43
N ASN A 81 6.64 1.54 17.39
CA ASN A 81 6.69 0.74 16.15
C ASN A 81 5.42 -0.07 15.87
N GLU A 82 4.51 -0.18 16.83
CA GLU A 82 3.31 -1.01 16.65
C GLU A 82 2.45 -0.60 15.45
N PRO A 83 2.21 0.69 15.15
CA PRO A 83 1.45 1.10 13.96
C PRO A 83 2.05 0.60 12.64
N ASN A 84 3.38 0.38 12.59
CA ASN A 84 4.07 -0.09 11.40
C ASN A 84 3.80 -1.58 11.10
N ARG A 85 3.18 -2.30 12.03
CA ARG A 85 2.82 -3.72 11.92
C ARG A 85 1.44 -3.91 11.27
N PHE A 86 0.76 -2.81 10.91
CA PHE A 86 -0.57 -2.77 10.30
C PHE A 86 -0.56 -1.94 9.01
N GLY A 87 -1.61 -2.10 8.20
CA GLY A 87 -1.70 -1.53 6.87
C GLY A 87 -1.15 -2.47 5.79
N TRP A 88 -1.32 -3.76 5.97
CA TRP A 88 -0.85 -4.83 5.09
C TRP A 88 -1.99 -5.63 4.48
N ILE A 89 -1.70 -6.37 3.44
CA ILE A 89 -2.55 -7.49 3.01
C ILE A 89 -2.26 -8.68 3.91
N VAL A 90 -3.31 -9.31 4.41
CA VAL A 90 -3.21 -10.50 5.27
C VAL A 90 -3.84 -11.69 4.56
N GLU A 91 -3.05 -12.73 4.35
CA GLU A 91 -3.50 -13.98 3.73
C GLU A 91 -3.97 -14.96 4.80
N ILE A 92 -5.15 -15.53 4.57
CA ILE A 92 -5.82 -16.49 5.47
C ILE A 92 -6.12 -17.74 4.67
N ASP A 93 -5.80 -18.91 5.20
CA ASP A 93 -6.25 -20.20 4.67
C ASP A 93 -7.57 -20.59 5.33
N PRO A 94 -8.73 -20.44 4.68
CA PRO A 94 -10.01 -20.75 5.28
C PRO A 94 -10.29 -22.26 5.39
N PHE A 95 -9.44 -23.08 4.79
CA PHE A 95 -9.58 -24.54 4.80
C PHE A 95 -8.64 -25.22 5.79
N ASN A 96 -7.82 -24.46 6.50
CA ASN A 96 -6.92 -24.97 7.53
C ASN A 96 -7.08 -24.15 8.81
N GLU A 97 -7.89 -24.63 9.74
CA GLU A 97 -8.19 -23.97 11.02
C GLU A 97 -6.98 -23.78 11.93
N THR A 98 -5.91 -24.54 11.70
CA THR A 98 -4.65 -24.43 12.48
C THR A 98 -3.63 -23.50 11.83
N SER A 99 -3.89 -23.01 10.63
CA SER A 99 -2.99 -22.07 9.95
C SER A 99 -3.02 -20.71 10.63
N GLN A 100 -1.85 -20.09 10.71
CA GLN A 100 -1.77 -18.70 11.15
C GLN A 100 -1.92 -17.77 9.94
N PRO A 101 -2.70 -16.69 10.04
CA PRO A 101 -2.72 -15.65 9.01
C PRO A 101 -1.34 -15.04 8.79
N VAL A 102 -1.01 -14.71 7.54
CA VAL A 102 0.30 -14.19 7.16
C VAL A 102 0.17 -12.79 6.60
N LYS A 103 0.85 -11.82 7.18
CA LYS A 103 0.98 -10.47 6.62
C LYS A 103 1.95 -10.48 5.45
N ARG A 104 1.45 -10.23 4.24
CA ARG A 104 2.21 -10.27 2.98
C ARG A 104 2.92 -8.92 2.76
N THR A 105 3.99 -8.70 3.50
CA THR A 105 4.68 -7.40 3.58
C THR A 105 5.34 -6.95 2.28
N ALA A 106 5.64 -7.87 1.36
CA ALA A 106 6.16 -7.53 0.03
C ALA A 106 5.16 -6.73 -0.83
N LEU A 107 3.87 -6.75 -0.48
CA LEU A 107 2.82 -5.99 -1.17
C LEU A 107 2.78 -4.50 -0.75
N GLY A 108 3.64 -4.08 0.18
CA GLY A 108 3.71 -2.70 0.65
C GLY A 108 2.71 -2.36 1.75
N ARG A 109 3.05 -1.31 2.52
CA ARG A 109 2.23 -0.80 3.63
C ARG A 109 1.53 0.48 3.22
N PHE A 110 0.20 0.44 3.18
CA PHE A 110 -0.68 1.59 2.92
C PHE A 110 -2.12 1.24 3.31
N LYS A 111 -3.08 2.11 3.03
CA LYS A 111 -4.51 1.85 3.29
C LYS A 111 -5.09 1.02 2.15
N HIS A 112 -5.05 -0.29 2.30
CA HIS A 112 -5.51 -1.22 1.28
C HIS A 112 -7.03 -1.31 1.22
N GLU A 113 -7.60 -1.04 0.04
CA GLU A 113 -9.02 -1.27 -0.23
C GLU A 113 -9.29 -2.71 -0.63
N ASN A 114 -8.67 -3.16 -1.73
CA ASN A 114 -8.73 -4.56 -2.13
C ASN A 114 -7.38 -5.05 -2.67
N ALA A 115 -7.32 -6.33 -3.01
CA ALA A 115 -6.17 -6.97 -3.63
C ALA A 115 -6.63 -7.81 -4.83
N GLU A 116 -6.63 -7.22 -6.01
CA GLU A 116 -7.00 -7.91 -7.23
C GLU A 116 -5.84 -8.71 -7.77
N LEU A 117 -5.94 -10.03 -7.71
CA LEU A 117 -4.89 -10.95 -8.11
C LEU A 117 -5.19 -11.59 -9.46
N VAL A 118 -4.21 -11.56 -10.36
CA VAL A 118 -4.25 -12.21 -11.67
C VAL A 118 -2.97 -13.01 -11.92
N ILE A 119 -3.06 -14.01 -12.79
CA ILE A 119 -1.88 -14.71 -13.32
C ILE A 119 -1.56 -14.11 -14.70
N ALA A 120 -0.39 -13.51 -14.80
CA ALA A 120 0.08 -12.96 -16.06
C ALA A 120 0.39 -14.08 -17.08
N PRO A 121 0.45 -13.78 -18.41
CA PRO A 121 0.74 -14.79 -19.44
C PRO A 121 2.09 -15.52 -19.25
N ASN A 122 3.04 -14.92 -18.54
CA ASN A 122 4.32 -15.54 -18.19
C ASN A 122 4.27 -16.39 -16.90
N GLY A 123 3.08 -16.60 -16.32
CA GLY A 123 2.86 -17.38 -15.12
C GLY A 123 3.11 -16.64 -13.79
N ARG A 124 3.57 -15.40 -13.81
CA ARG A 124 3.79 -14.63 -12.58
C ARG A 124 2.46 -14.20 -11.95
N VAL A 125 2.45 -14.16 -10.64
CA VAL A 125 1.34 -13.57 -9.88
C VAL A 125 1.47 -12.06 -9.91
N VAL A 126 0.39 -11.37 -10.25
CA VAL A 126 0.30 -9.92 -10.22
C VAL A 126 -0.85 -9.52 -9.31
N VAL A 127 -0.60 -8.58 -8.39
CA VAL A 127 -1.63 -8.04 -7.51
C VAL A 127 -1.73 -6.53 -7.72
N TYR A 128 -2.92 -6.05 -8.07
CA TYR A 128 -3.22 -4.62 -8.19
C TYR A 128 -3.96 -4.14 -6.94
N MET A 129 -3.60 -2.94 -6.46
CA MET A 129 -4.09 -2.40 -5.18
C MET A 129 -4.22 -0.88 -5.26
N GLY A 130 -5.24 -0.33 -4.60
CA GLY A 130 -5.40 1.09 -4.35
C GLY A 130 -5.07 1.46 -2.90
N CYS A 131 -4.52 2.67 -2.69
CA CYS A 131 -4.39 3.26 -1.36
C CYS A 131 -5.50 4.30 -1.18
N ASP A 132 -6.55 3.98 -0.42
CA ASP A 132 -7.70 4.86 -0.25
C ASP A 132 -7.40 6.03 0.66
N GLU A 133 -6.84 7.06 0.06
CA GLU A 133 -6.77 8.40 0.63
C GLU A 133 -6.61 9.43 -0.49
N VAL A 134 -7.00 10.67 -0.25
CA VAL A 134 -6.82 11.77 -1.21
C VAL A 134 -5.35 11.96 -1.55
N ASN A 135 -5.04 12.04 -2.84
CA ASN A 135 -3.68 12.20 -3.36
C ASN A 135 -2.75 11.00 -3.09
N GLU A 136 -3.30 9.81 -2.92
CA GLU A 136 -2.55 8.58 -2.81
C GLU A 136 -2.50 7.80 -4.13
N TYR A 137 -1.93 6.61 -4.12
CA TYR A 137 -1.36 5.97 -5.29
C TYR A 137 -2.00 4.63 -5.60
N ILE A 138 -1.80 4.22 -6.85
CA ILE A 138 -2.12 2.87 -7.34
C ILE A 138 -0.84 2.05 -7.34
N TYR A 139 -0.90 0.84 -6.83
CA TYR A 139 0.22 -0.08 -6.72
C TYR A 139 0.00 -1.37 -7.50
N LYS A 140 1.12 -1.98 -7.90
CA LYS A 140 1.17 -3.30 -8.52
C LYS A 140 2.31 -4.10 -7.90
N PHE A 141 2.02 -5.31 -7.45
CA PHE A 141 3.04 -6.27 -7.07
C PHE A 141 3.19 -7.32 -8.17
N VAL A 142 4.42 -7.77 -8.42
CA VAL A 142 4.73 -8.88 -9.35
C VAL A 142 5.64 -9.87 -8.65
N SER A 143 5.21 -11.14 -8.54
CA SER A 143 5.98 -12.19 -7.87
C SER A 143 7.31 -12.50 -8.59
N ALA A 144 8.33 -12.89 -7.83
CA ALA A 144 9.59 -13.39 -8.38
C ALA A 144 9.43 -14.77 -9.03
N GLY A 145 8.63 -15.63 -8.42
CA GLY A 145 8.29 -16.96 -8.94
C GLY A 145 7.05 -16.96 -9.83
N THR A 146 6.72 -18.14 -10.35
CA THR A 146 5.55 -18.40 -11.19
C THR A 146 4.58 -19.35 -10.50
N PHE A 147 3.29 -19.17 -10.77
CA PHE A 147 2.23 -20.03 -10.26
C PHE A 147 2.28 -21.42 -10.94
N ASP A 148 2.34 -22.45 -10.11
CA ASP A 148 2.20 -23.84 -10.57
C ASP A 148 0.71 -24.24 -10.59
N ALA A 149 0.12 -24.20 -11.77
CA ALA A 149 -1.28 -24.61 -11.99
C ALA A 149 -1.48 -26.13 -11.91
N SER A 150 -0.42 -26.92 -12.00
CA SER A 150 -0.52 -28.39 -11.90
C SER A 150 -0.65 -28.85 -10.44
N ASN A 151 -0.20 -28.04 -9.49
CA ASN A 151 -0.35 -28.24 -8.05
C ASN A 151 -0.75 -26.92 -7.36
N PRO A 152 -2.02 -26.47 -7.55
CA PRO A 152 -2.43 -25.12 -7.12
C PRO A 152 -2.25 -24.86 -5.64
N THR A 153 -2.44 -25.86 -4.78
CA THR A 153 -2.37 -25.74 -3.31
C THR A 153 -0.98 -25.98 -2.73
N SER A 154 0.07 -26.05 -3.57
CA SER A 154 1.44 -26.26 -3.12
C SER A 154 1.92 -25.15 -2.17
N ALA A 155 2.82 -25.50 -1.25
CA ALA A 155 3.46 -24.53 -0.35
C ALA A 155 4.20 -23.44 -1.15
N ALA A 156 4.85 -23.81 -2.26
CA ALA A 156 5.58 -22.89 -3.11
C ALA A 156 4.66 -21.80 -3.72
N ASN A 157 3.43 -22.12 -4.09
CA ASN A 157 2.46 -21.13 -4.56
C ASN A 157 2.06 -20.14 -3.45
N ARG A 158 1.98 -20.60 -2.20
CA ARG A 158 1.66 -19.74 -1.06
C ARG A 158 2.75 -18.69 -0.78
N ASP A 159 4.00 -18.98 -1.14
CA ASP A 159 5.12 -18.06 -0.94
C ASP A 159 5.27 -17.01 -2.05
N LEU A 160 4.50 -17.11 -3.13
CA LEU A 160 4.54 -16.17 -4.26
C LEU A 160 4.22 -14.72 -3.88
N LEU A 161 3.50 -14.50 -2.79
CA LEU A 161 3.23 -13.16 -2.26
C LEU A 161 4.28 -12.65 -1.25
N SER A 162 5.31 -13.44 -0.97
CA SER A 162 6.40 -13.08 -0.05
C SER A 162 7.64 -12.55 -0.78
N ASP A 163 7.82 -12.90 -2.06
CA ASP A 163 8.98 -12.52 -2.85
C ASP A 163 8.56 -11.98 -4.21
N GLY A 164 8.99 -10.76 -4.51
CA GLY A 164 8.66 -10.06 -5.75
C GLY A 164 8.98 -8.58 -5.68
N THR A 165 8.47 -7.84 -6.65
CA THR A 165 8.69 -6.40 -6.76
C THR A 165 7.36 -5.65 -6.65
N LEU A 166 7.32 -4.66 -5.76
CA LEU A 166 6.24 -3.68 -5.68
C LEU A 166 6.54 -2.52 -6.62
N TYR A 167 5.52 -2.05 -7.32
CA TYR A 167 5.57 -0.92 -8.24
C TYR A 167 4.49 0.09 -7.87
N VAL A 168 4.72 1.36 -8.21
CA VAL A 168 3.73 2.43 -8.16
C VAL A 168 3.46 2.97 -9.56
N ALA A 169 2.23 3.38 -9.83
CA ALA A 169 1.83 3.92 -11.13
C ALA A 169 2.24 5.40 -11.26
N ARG A 170 2.77 5.76 -12.43
CA ARG A 170 2.85 7.14 -12.91
C ARG A 170 2.12 7.22 -14.25
N PHE A 171 1.19 8.16 -14.35
CA PHE A 171 0.46 8.46 -15.58
C PHE A 171 0.93 9.79 -16.15
N ASP A 172 1.09 9.81 -17.46
CA ASP A 172 1.45 11.00 -18.22
C ASP A 172 0.38 11.23 -19.29
N ALA A 173 0.14 12.50 -19.65
CA ALA A 173 -0.82 12.86 -20.68
C ALA A 173 -0.43 12.22 -22.02
N GLY A 174 -1.46 11.90 -22.81
CA GLY A 174 -1.29 11.38 -24.17
C GLY A 174 -0.92 12.48 -25.17
N ALA A 175 -0.91 12.11 -26.45
CA ALA A 175 -0.55 13.01 -27.53
C ALA A 175 -1.66 14.02 -27.86
N THR A 176 -2.91 13.71 -27.55
CA THR A 176 -4.09 14.54 -27.87
C THR A 176 -4.65 15.15 -26.58
N ALA A 177 -4.59 16.47 -26.47
CA ALA A 177 -5.10 17.15 -25.27
C ALA A 177 -6.63 17.06 -25.19
N GLY A 178 -7.14 16.73 -24.01
CA GLY A 178 -8.58 16.73 -23.71
C GLY A 178 -9.31 15.43 -24.07
N ASP A 179 -8.62 14.41 -24.59
CA ASP A 179 -9.24 13.12 -24.92
C ASP A 179 -9.35 12.17 -23.71
N ARG A 180 -8.77 12.56 -22.58
CA ARG A 180 -8.69 11.78 -21.32
C ARG A 180 -7.94 10.45 -21.45
N MET A 181 -7.08 10.36 -22.44
CA MET A 181 -6.20 9.21 -22.66
C MET A 181 -4.77 9.61 -22.39
N GLY A 182 -4.01 8.71 -21.84
CA GLY A 182 -2.62 8.94 -21.48
C GLY A 182 -1.77 7.68 -21.62
N THR A 183 -0.54 7.78 -21.14
CA THR A 183 0.37 6.65 -21.02
C THR A 183 0.65 6.39 -19.55
N GLY A 184 1.09 5.17 -19.21
CA GLY A 184 1.43 4.82 -17.85
C GLY A 184 2.78 4.12 -17.76
N THR A 185 3.43 4.32 -16.62
CA THR A 185 4.68 3.63 -16.28
C THR A 185 4.58 3.06 -14.87
N TRP A 186 4.95 1.80 -14.71
CA TRP A 186 5.12 1.16 -13.42
C TRP A 186 6.55 1.38 -12.93
N ILE A 187 6.73 2.16 -11.87
CA ILE A 187 8.03 2.50 -11.29
C ILE A 187 8.31 1.54 -10.13
N PRO A 188 9.42 0.77 -10.14
CA PRO A 188 9.71 -0.19 -9.07
C PRO A 188 10.10 0.50 -7.76
N LEU A 189 9.55 0.02 -6.65
CA LEU A 189 9.91 0.42 -5.30
C LEU A 189 11.02 -0.52 -4.79
N VAL A 190 12.24 -0.30 -5.25
CA VAL A 190 13.40 -1.15 -4.94
C VAL A 190 14.48 -0.32 -4.28
N PHE A 191 14.94 -0.77 -3.11
CA PHE A 191 16.06 -0.13 -2.40
C PHE A 191 17.32 -0.07 -3.28
N GLY A 192 17.98 1.08 -3.30
CA GLY A 192 19.14 1.35 -4.15
C GLY A 192 18.81 1.82 -5.57
N GLN A 193 17.52 1.93 -5.94
CA GLN A 193 17.10 2.39 -7.26
C GLN A 193 16.29 3.69 -7.18
N ASN A 194 16.42 4.52 -8.19
CA ASN A 194 15.62 5.75 -8.40
C ASN A 194 15.59 6.71 -7.19
N GLY A 195 16.66 6.72 -6.40
CA GLY A 195 16.76 7.53 -5.19
C GLY A 195 16.07 6.94 -3.95
N LEU A 196 15.67 5.68 -3.98
CA LEU A 196 15.21 4.94 -2.79
C LEU A 196 16.41 4.32 -2.06
N ASP A 197 17.29 5.15 -1.55
CA ASP A 197 18.59 4.78 -0.99
C ASP A 197 18.93 5.57 0.29
N ALA A 198 20.08 5.29 0.88
CA ALA A 198 20.50 5.89 2.13
C ALA A 198 20.67 7.41 2.04
N SER A 199 21.00 7.96 0.88
CA SER A 199 21.13 9.42 0.69
C SER A 199 19.80 10.16 0.83
N ASN A 200 18.70 9.44 0.63
CA ASN A 200 17.33 9.93 0.79
C ASN A 200 16.61 9.28 1.98
N GLY A 201 17.39 8.74 2.94
CA GLY A 201 16.90 8.24 4.20
C GLY A 201 16.20 6.88 4.16
N PHE A 202 16.32 6.11 3.06
CA PHE A 202 15.89 4.71 3.02
C PHE A 202 17.05 3.79 3.40
N THR A 203 16.81 2.82 4.28
CA THR A 203 17.88 1.99 4.87
C THR A 203 17.90 0.55 4.36
N SER A 204 16.81 0.08 3.79
CA SER A 204 16.66 -1.30 3.29
C SER A 204 15.41 -1.45 2.43
N GLN A 205 15.27 -2.59 1.78
CA GLN A 205 14.01 -2.95 1.08
C GLN A 205 12.83 -3.01 2.05
N GLY A 206 13.04 -3.50 3.28
CA GLY A 206 12.01 -3.51 4.32
C GLY A 206 11.53 -2.09 4.65
N ASP A 207 12.44 -1.12 4.74
CA ASP A 207 12.09 0.27 4.97
C ASP A 207 11.31 0.88 3.79
N VAL A 208 11.68 0.55 2.56
CA VAL A 208 10.95 0.99 1.36
C VAL A 208 9.49 0.51 1.37
N VAL A 209 9.23 -0.76 1.68
CA VAL A 209 7.85 -1.28 1.67
C VAL A 209 7.04 -0.81 2.89
N ILE A 210 7.65 -0.58 4.04
CA ILE A 210 7.00 0.03 5.21
C ILE A 210 6.60 1.47 4.91
N ARG A 211 7.43 2.18 4.16
CA ARG A 211 7.28 3.58 3.78
C ARG A 211 6.83 3.74 2.33
N ALA A 212 6.04 2.79 1.81
CA ALA A 212 5.63 2.75 0.40
C ALA A 212 5.02 4.08 -0.09
N ARG A 213 4.26 4.79 0.77
CA ARG A 213 3.69 6.12 0.45
C ARG A 213 4.79 7.16 0.21
N GLN A 214 5.80 7.28 1.11
CA GLN A 214 6.92 8.20 0.94
C GLN A 214 7.85 7.79 -0.21
N ALA A 215 8.03 6.48 -0.43
CA ALA A 215 8.77 5.99 -1.58
C ALA A 215 8.09 6.41 -2.90
N SER A 216 6.78 6.32 -2.95
CA SER A 216 5.98 6.77 -4.11
C SER A 216 6.02 8.28 -4.31
N ASP A 217 5.96 9.06 -3.21
CA ASP A 217 6.18 10.52 -3.24
C ASP A 217 7.53 10.85 -3.89
N ARG A 218 8.59 10.15 -3.47
CA ARG A 218 9.95 10.35 -3.98
C ARG A 218 10.07 10.04 -5.47
N LEU A 219 9.36 9.02 -5.94
CA LEU A 219 9.39 8.59 -7.35
C LEU A 219 8.51 9.45 -8.27
N GLY A 220 7.78 10.43 -7.73
CA GLY A 220 6.86 11.26 -8.53
C GLY A 220 5.69 10.47 -9.11
N ALA A 221 5.16 9.52 -8.34
CA ALA A 221 3.98 8.78 -8.71
C ALA A 221 2.75 9.70 -8.91
N THR A 222 1.77 9.25 -9.68
CA THR A 222 0.56 10.04 -9.92
C THR A 222 -0.38 9.96 -8.75
N MET A 223 -0.69 11.13 -8.18
CA MET A 223 -1.69 11.29 -7.14
C MET A 223 -3.09 11.08 -7.69
N MET A 224 -3.84 10.19 -7.05
CA MET A 224 -5.18 9.79 -7.46
C MET A 224 -6.24 10.31 -6.49
N ASP A 225 -7.50 10.19 -6.90
CA ASP A 225 -8.68 10.61 -6.14
C ASP A 225 -9.20 9.47 -5.28
N ARG A 226 -8.47 9.10 -4.23
CA ARG A 226 -8.83 7.99 -3.37
C ARG A 226 -9.06 6.73 -4.21
N PRO A 227 -7.98 6.09 -4.72
CA PRO A 227 -8.13 4.85 -5.49
C PRO A 227 -8.58 3.74 -4.55
N GLU A 228 -9.73 3.16 -4.89
CA GLU A 228 -10.40 2.14 -4.08
C GLU A 228 -10.28 0.77 -4.72
N TRP A 229 -11.36 0.25 -5.25
CA TRP A 229 -11.43 -1.11 -5.75
C TRP A 229 -10.79 -1.26 -7.12
N VAL A 230 -10.06 -2.34 -7.31
CA VAL A 230 -9.50 -2.75 -8.60
C VAL A 230 -10.17 -4.05 -9.03
N ALA A 231 -10.52 -4.14 -10.32
CA ALA A 231 -11.03 -5.36 -10.93
C ALA A 231 -10.33 -5.62 -12.26
N ALA A 232 -9.87 -6.85 -12.47
CA ALA A 232 -9.26 -7.26 -13.73
C ALA A 232 -10.32 -7.62 -14.78
N ASN A 233 -10.03 -7.34 -16.05
CA ASN A 233 -10.85 -7.80 -17.15
C ASN A 233 -10.60 -9.31 -17.37
N PRO A 234 -11.60 -10.18 -17.17
CA PRO A 234 -11.40 -11.62 -17.29
C PRO A 234 -11.10 -12.10 -18.71
N THR A 235 -11.40 -11.27 -19.72
CA THR A 235 -11.22 -11.62 -21.14
C THR A 235 -10.01 -10.96 -21.78
N LYS A 236 -9.39 -9.98 -21.09
CA LYS A 236 -8.22 -9.25 -21.60
C LYS A 236 -7.12 -9.20 -20.52
N PRO A 237 -6.21 -10.16 -20.49
CA PRO A 237 -5.12 -10.15 -19.53
C PRO A 237 -4.31 -8.85 -19.58
N GLY A 238 -4.07 -8.28 -18.38
CA GLY A 238 -3.36 -7.00 -18.24
C GLY A 238 -4.26 -5.76 -18.22
N GLU A 239 -5.54 -5.86 -18.60
CA GLU A 239 -6.50 -4.78 -18.47
C GLU A 239 -7.15 -4.80 -17.09
N VAL A 240 -7.11 -3.67 -16.39
CA VAL A 240 -7.76 -3.50 -15.08
C VAL A 240 -8.56 -2.22 -15.03
N PHE A 241 -9.63 -2.24 -14.23
CA PHE A 241 -10.47 -1.08 -13.93
C PHE A 241 -10.25 -0.70 -12.48
N ILE A 242 -10.04 0.59 -12.23
CA ILE A 242 -9.82 1.13 -10.89
C ILE A 242 -10.87 2.16 -10.61
N THR A 243 -11.61 2.00 -9.52
CA THR A 243 -12.56 3.00 -9.05
C THR A 243 -11.83 4.04 -8.21
N CYS A 244 -12.20 5.28 -8.40
CA CYS A 244 -11.78 6.38 -7.55
C CYS A 244 -13.02 7.09 -7.02
N THR A 245 -12.90 7.72 -5.84
CA THR A 245 -14.00 8.51 -5.26
C THR A 245 -13.77 10.01 -5.39
N ASN A 246 -14.02 10.80 -4.37
CA ASN A 246 -13.85 12.25 -4.45
C ASN A 246 -12.48 12.69 -3.91
N ASN A 247 -11.99 13.81 -4.42
CA ASN A 247 -10.80 14.47 -3.92
C ASN A 247 -10.99 15.98 -3.81
N SER A 248 -11.31 16.47 -2.63
CA SER A 248 -11.47 17.90 -2.36
C SER A 248 -10.17 18.71 -2.45
N ARG A 249 -9.02 18.04 -2.53
CA ARG A 249 -7.69 18.69 -2.61
C ARG A 249 -7.11 18.66 -4.03
N ARG A 250 -7.80 18.07 -5.00
CA ARG A 250 -7.30 18.00 -6.37
C ARG A 250 -7.03 19.40 -6.93
N GLY A 251 -5.83 19.61 -7.45
CA GLY A 251 -5.38 20.87 -8.04
C GLY A 251 -5.11 22.01 -7.05
N THR A 252 -5.37 21.82 -5.75
CA THR A 252 -5.23 22.88 -4.75
C THR A 252 -4.14 22.64 -3.70
N THR A 253 -4.01 21.42 -3.20
CA THR A 253 -3.08 21.09 -2.12
C THR A 253 -2.43 19.74 -2.40
N PRO A 254 -1.21 19.73 -2.94
CA PRO A 254 -0.44 18.50 -3.03
C PRO A 254 -0.08 18.02 -1.63
N PRO A 255 -0.01 16.71 -1.35
CA PRO A 255 0.61 16.24 -0.14
C PRO A 255 2.08 16.64 -0.15
N SER A 256 2.58 17.07 0.99
CA SER A 256 4.02 17.17 1.20
C SER A 256 4.50 15.92 1.93
N SER A 257 5.59 15.33 1.49
CA SER A 257 6.26 14.26 2.19
C SER A 257 7.63 14.75 2.63
N ASN A 258 7.88 14.68 3.93
CA ASN A 258 9.22 14.92 4.45
C ASN A 258 9.96 13.58 4.49
N LEU A 259 11.07 13.51 3.81
CA LEU A 259 12.00 12.39 3.90
C LEU A 259 12.74 12.41 5.25
N ALA A 260 13.38 11.30 5.59
CA ALA A 260 14.13 11.20 6.86
C ALA A 260 15.29 12.19 6.96
N ASP A 261 15.79 12.69 5.84
CA ASP A 261 16.83 13.75 5.77
C ASP A 261 16.27 15.18 5.94
N GLY A 262 14.98 15.33 6.16
CA GLY A 262 14.29 16.60 6.27
C GLY A 262 13.88 17.25 4.95
N THR A 263 14.19 16.62 3.82
CA THR A 263 13.77 17.11 2.51
C THR A 263 12.27 16.96 2.35
N THR A 264 11.58 18.03 1.98
CA THR A 264 10.16 17.99 1.61
C THR A 264 10.05 17.73 0.12
N VAL A 265 9.43 16.62 -0.24
CA VAL A 265 9.04 16.34 -1.64
C VAL A 265 7.62 16.85 -1.82
N ALA A 266 7.46 17.91 -2.57
CA ALA A 266 6.16 18.39 -2.97
C ALA A 266 5.56 17.40 -3.97
N GLY A 267 4.36 16.93 -3.69
CA GLY A 267 3.60 16.18 -4.67
C GLY A 267 3.23 17.05 -5.87
N SER A 268 2.96 16.41 -7.00
CA SER A 268 2.48 17.10 -8.19
C SER A 268 1.05 17.60 -7.98
N ALA A 269 0.85 18.90 -7.94
CA ALA A 269 -0.49 19.49 -7.99
C ALA A 269 -1.04 19.30 -9.42
N ARG A 270 -1.95 18.36 -9.59
CA ARG A 270 -2.61 18.14 -10.87
C ARG A 270 -3.92 18.94 -10.95
N PRO A 271 -4.31 19.43 -12.14
CA PRO A 271 -5.59 20.09 -12.32
C PRO A 271 -6.76 19.17 -11.98
N ALA A 272 -7.94 19.74 -11.78
CA ALA A 272 -9.15 19.00 -11.39
C ALA A 272 -9.49 17.87 -12.37
N VAL A 273 -9.20 18.07 -13.65
CA VAL A 273 -9.32 17.05 -14.70
C VAL A 273 -8.15 17.21 -15.65
N ASP A 274 -7.40 16.16 -15.90
CA ASP A 274 -6.40 16.10 -16.96
C ASP A 274 -6.35 14.70 -17.59
N ASP A 275 -5.64 14.59 -18.72
CA ASP A 275 -5.55 13.33 -19.45
C ASP A 275 -4.70 12.28 -18.73
N ALA A 276 -3.83 12.70 -17.82
CA ALA A 276 -2.99 11.80 -17.03
C ALA A 276 -3.67 11.30 -15.75
N ASN A 277 -4.86 11.82 -15.43
CA ASN A 277 -5.62 11.42 -14.25
C ASN A 277 -7.12 11.65 -14.45
N PRO A 278 -7.79 10.83 -15.23
CA PRO A 278 -9.24 10.90 -15.44
C PRO A 278 -9.99 10.62 -14.13
N VAL A 279 -11.09 11.34 -13.91
CA VAL A 279 -11.73 11.54 -12.60
C VAL A 279 -12.48 10.32 -12.05
N SER A 280 -12.86 9.34 -12.85
CA SER A 280 -13.82 8.33 -12.40
C SER A 280 -13.29 6.91 -12.36
N TYR A 281 -12.41 6.53 -13.23
CA TYR A 281 -11.71 5.24 -13.22
C TYR A 281 -10.53 5.30 -14.18
N THR A 282 -9.53 4.51 -13.91
CA THR A 282 -8.34 4.40 -14.76
C THR A 282 -8.25 3.00 -15.32
N HIS A 283 -8.01 2.93 -16.61
CA HIS A 283 -7.83 1.71 -17.35
C HIS A 283 -6.34 1.49 -17.56
N LEU A 284 -5.82 0.36 -17.09
CA LEU A 284 -4.42 0.00 -17.19
C LEU A 284 -4.28 -1.32 -17.94
N ALA A 285 -3.70 -1.27 -19.11
CA ALA A 285 -3.37 -2.45 -19.89
C ALA A 285 -1.94 -2.94 -19.61
#